data_6114663486f9e6c122b409f0fe454e97
#
_entry.id   6114663486f9e6c122b409f0fe454e97
#
_cell.length_a   1.000
_cell.length_b   1.000
_cell.length_c   1.000
_cell.angle_alpha   90.00
_cell.angle_beta   90.00
_cell.angle_gamma   90.00
#
_symmetry.space_group_name_H-M   'P 1'
#
loop_
_entity.id
_entity.type
_entity.pdbx_description
1 polymer ?
#
loop_
_entity_poly.entity_id
_entity_poly.type
_entity_poly.pdbx_seq_one_letter_code
_entity_poly.pdbx_strand_id
1 'polypeptide(L)'
;TVDGTDVMTLHGKSLRAFRRRIGMIFQSFNLITRTTVIKNVLTAFVPDMPWWRATFGIFTKDEKLKALDSLDKVGILDKAFVRADQLSGGQQQRVALARTLAQNPQIILADEPVASLDPVTAKQVMDDFKRINRDMNITVLINIHHVELALQYASRVVGIRAGEIVY
;
A
#
# COMPACT_ATOMS: atom_id res chain seq x y z
N THR A 1 -9.10 18.38 5.47
CA THR A 1 -8.83 18.72 4.06
C THR A 1 -7.53 18.05 3.59
N VAL A 2 -7.42 17.75 2.30
CA VAL A 2 -6.22 17.23 1.66
C VAL A 2 -5.93 18.13 0.45
N ASP A 3 -4.74 18.72 0.38
CA ASP A 3 -4.36 19.71 -0.66
C ASP A 3 -5.44 20.79 -0.89
N GLY A 4 -5.98 21.33 0.20
CA GLY A 4 -7.06 22.34 0.15
C GLY A 4 -8.44 21.80 -0.22
N THR A 5 -8.58 20.53 -0.57
CA THR A 5 -9.87 19.91 -0.89
C THR A 5 -10.55 19.40 0.38
N ASP A 6 -11.79 19.82 0.63
CA ASP A 6 -12.59 19.24 1.69
C ASP A 6 -13.17 17.90 1.23
N VAL A 7 -12.65 16.82 1.82
CA VAL A 7 -13.02 15.44 1.48
C VAL A 7 -14.50 15.16 1.75
N MET A 8 -15.09 15.83 2.75
CA MET A 8 -16.48 15.62 3.16
C MET A 8 -17.49 16.11 2.11
N THR A 9 -17.06 17.01 1.22
CA THR A 9 -17.90 17.54 0.14
C THR A 9 -17.85 16.70 -1.13
N LEU A 10 -16.93 15.72 -1.20
CA LEU A 10 -16.75 14.91 -2.40
C LEU A 10 -17.79 13.78 -2.49
N HIS A 11 -18.41 13.63 -3.66
CA HIS A 11 -19.40 12.59 -3.94
C HIS A 11 -19.19 11.95 -5.33
N GLY A 12 -19.72 10.74 -5.52
CA GLY A 12 -19.78 10.07 -6.83
C GLY A 12 -18.43 9.98 -7.54
N LYS A 13 -18.30 10.57 -8.71
CA LYS A 13 -17.09 10.52 -9.54
C LYS A 13 -15.91 11.26 -8.91
N SER A 14 -16.15 12.42 -8.28
CA SER A 14 -15.08 13.20 -7.63
C SER A 14 -14.47 12.47 -6.43
N LEU A 15 -15.30 11.83 -5.61
CA LEU A 15 -14.82 10.99 -4.49
C LEU A 15 -14.04 9.78 -5.00
N ARG A 16 -14.48 9.15 -6.11
CA ARG A 16 -13.74 8.02 -6.72
C ARG A 16 -12.37 8.48 -7.23
N ALA A 17 -12.30 9.61 -7.94
CA ALA A 17 -11.05 10.18 -8.42
C ALA A 17 -10.11 10.56 -7.26
N PHE A 18 -10.64 11.11 -6.17
CA PHE A 18 -9.89 11.43 -4.98
C PHE A 18 -9.31 10.17 -4.31
N ARG A 19 -10.12 9.12 -4.12
CA ARG A 19 -9.68 7.85 -3.53
C ARG A 19 -8.56 7.16 -4.31
N ARG A 20 -8.43 7.44 -5.62
CA ARG A 20 -7.32 6.94 -6.45
C ARG A 20 -5.96 7.52 -6.08
N ARG A 21 -5.96 8.71 -5.49
CA ARG A 21 -4.75 9.39 -5.01
C ARG A 21 -4.28 8.83 -3.66
N ILE A 22 -5.10 8.00 -3.02
CA ILE A 22 -4.84 7.46 -1.69
C ILE A 22 -4.72 5.94 -1.80
N GLY A 23 -3.56 5.42 -1.44
CA GLY A 23 -3.35 3.99 -1.26
C GLY A 23 -3.72 3.56 0.15
N MET A 24 -4.31 2.38 0.31
CA MET A 24 -4.65 1.83 1.62
C MET A 24 -3.97 0.47 1.81
N ILE A 25 -3.30 0.31 2.94
CA ILE A 25 -2.67 -0.94 3.37
C ILE A 25 -3.32 -1.34 4.69
N PHE A 26 -3.87 -2.54 4.74
CA PHE A 26 -4.57 -3.07 5.90
C PHE A 26 -3.68 -4.03 6.68
N GLN A 27 -3.98 -4.26 7.94
CA GLN A 27 -3.32 -5.21 8.82
C GLN A 27 -3.30 -6.64 8.24
N SER A 28 -4.42 -7.10 7.69
CA SER A 28 -4.47 -8.31 6.85
C SER A 28 -4.09 -7.92 5.43
N PHE A 29 -3.04 -8.46 4.90
CA PHE A 29 -2.44 -8.09 3.60
C PHE A 29 -3.43 -8.03 2.42
N ASN A 30 -4.61 -8.61 2.57
CA ASN A 30 -5.71 -8.64 1.59
C ASN A 30 -5.25 -9.10 0.20
N LEU A 31 -4.37 -10.11 0.18
CA LEU A 31 -3.90 -10.74 -1.04
C LEU A 31 -4.81 -11.89 -1.47
N ILE A 32 -4.93 -12.07 -2.76
CA ILE A 32 -5.56 -13.26 -3.34
C ILE A 32 -4.54 -14.40 -3.24
N THR A 33 -4.71 -15.27 -2.24
CA THR A 33 -3.70 -16.23 -1.79
C THR A 33 -3.27 -17.24 -2.85
N ARG A 34 -4.22 -17.74 -3.64
CA ARG A 34 -3.99 -18.80 -4.64
C ARG A 34 -3.56 -18.28 -6.02
N THR A 35 -3.22 -17.00 -6.13
CA THR A 35 -2.69 -16.41 -7.36
C THR A 35 -1.25 -15.95 -7.19
N THR A 36 -0.58 -15.63 -8.31
CA THR A 36 0.79 -15.15 -8.28
C THR A 36 0.88 -13.72 -7.74
N VAL A 37 2.07 -13.37 -7.25
CA VAL A 37 2.42 -12.04 -6.75
C VAL A 37 2.10 -10.95 -7.77
N ILE A 38 2.58 -11.11 -9.01
CA ILE A 38 2.31 -10.13 -10.08
C ILE A 38 0.81 -9.94 -10.34
N LYS A 39 0.01 -11.01 -10.29
CA LYS A 39 -1.45 -10.91 -10.46
C LYS A 39 -2.10 -10.14 -9.32
N ASN A 40 -1.60 -10.29 -8.10
CA ASN A 40 -2.04 -9.47 -6.96
C ASN A 40 -1.75 -7.99 -7.20
N VAL A 41 -0.57 -7.62 -7.69
CA VAL A 41 -0.22 -6.23 -8.00
C VAL A 41 -1.06 -5.70 -9.17
N LEU A 42 -1.30 -6.49 -10.19
CA LEU A 42 -2.11 -6.12 -11.35
C LEU A 42 -3.57 -5.78 -10.98
N THR A 43 -4.10 -6.27 -9.85
CA THR A 43 -5.44 -5.87 -9.38
C THR A 43 -5.55 -4.36 -9.10
N ALA A 44 -4.44 -3.67 -8.89
CA ALA A 44 -4.39 -2.21 -8.72
C ALA A 44 -4.99 -1.45 -9.90
N PHE A 45 -4.94 -2.01 -11.11
CA PHE A 45 -5.43 -1.38 -12.34
C PHE A 45 -6.90 -1.70 -12.64
N VAL A 46 -7.49 -2.73 -12.00
CA VAL A 46 -8.85 -3.18 -12.27
C VAL A 46 -9.90 -2.06 -12.20
N PRO A 47 -9.86 -1.15 -11.21
CA PRO A 47 -10.84 -0.08 -11.13
C PRO A 47 -10.82 0.91 -12.30
N ASP A 48 -9.75 0.96 -13.13
CA ASP A 48 -9.59 1.85 -14.29
C ASP A 48 -9.87 1.15 -15.62
N MET A 49 -10.07 -0.18 -15.56
CA MET A 49 -10.25 -0.97 -16.77
C MET A 49 -11.71 -0.98 -17.24
N PRO A 50 -11.94 -1.09 -18.54
CA PRO A 50 -13.25 -1.49 -19.05
C PRO A 50 -13.68 -2.82 -18.45
N TRP A 51 -14.96 -2.97 -18.13
CA TRP A 51 -15.49 -4.14 -17.42
C TRP A 51 -15.11 -5.48 -18.09
N TRP A 52 -15.09 -5.55 -19.42
CA TRP A 52 -14.75 -6.76 -20.16
C TRP A 52 -13.28 -7.15 -19.98
N ARG A 53 -12.34 -6.18 -19.95
CA ARG A 53 -10.92 -6.47 -19.65
C ARG A 53 -10.75 -6.98 -18.21
N ALA A 54 -11.45 -6.38 -17.26
CA ALA A 54 -11.44 -6.78 -15.86
C ALA A 54 -11.94 -8.22 -15.70
N THR A 55 -13.05 -8.58 -16.37
CA THR A 55 -13.66 -9.92 -16.34
C THR A 55 -12.73 -10.99 -16.89
N PHE A 56 -12.06 -10.72 -18.02
CA PHE A 56 -11.15 -11.67 -18.66
C PHE A 56 -9.71 -11.58 -18.17
N GLY A 57 -9.39 -10.67 -17.24
CA GLY A 57 -8.05 -10.49 -16.70
C GLY A 57 -7.01 -10.06 -17.75
N ILE A 58 -7.43 -9.23 -18.73
CA ILE A 58 -6.59 -8.79 -19.85
C ILE A 58 -5.84 -7.53 -19.46
N PHE A 59 -4.55 -7.65 -19.16
CA PHE A 59 -3.67 -6.54 -18.82
C PHE A 59 -2.75 -6.17 -19.97
N THR A 60 -2.55 -4.88 -20.21
CA THR A 60 -1.62 -4.37 -21.22
C THR A 60 -0.17 -4.64 -20.85
N LYS A 61 0.74 -4.48 -21.83
CA LYS A 61 2.18 -4.57 -21.58
C LYS A 61 2.64 -3.50 -20.58
N ASP A 62 2.12 -2.28 -20.70
CA ASP A 62 2.42 -1.16 -19.81
C ASP A 62 2.00 -1.44 -18.36
N GLU A 63 0.77 -1.94 -18.14
CA GLU A 63 0.29 -2.34 -16.81
C GLU A 63 1.17 -3.43 -16.18
N LYS A 64 1.59 -4.41 -16.97
CA LYS A 64 2.50 -5.47 -16.51
C LYS A 64 3.89 -4.93 -16.14
N LEU A 65 4.44 -4.00 -16.93
CA LEU A 65 5.72 -3.36 -16.64
C LEU A 65 5.63 -2.51 -15.37
N LYS A 66 4.56 -1.73 -15.18
CA LYS A 66 4.33 -0.96 -13.95
C LYS A 66 4.19 -1.86 -12.71
N ALA A 67 3.54 -3.02 -12.85
CA ALA A 67 3.44 -3.98 -11.77
C ALA A 67 4.82 -4.56 -11.39
N LEU A 68 5.65 -4.90 -12.37
CA LEU A 68 7.02 -5.39 -12.14
C LEU A 68 7.91 -4.31 -11.51
N ASP A 69 7.85 -3.07 -12.01
CA ASP A 69 8.56 -1.91 -11.45
C ASP A 69 8.16 -1.67 -9.97
N SER A 70 6.86 -1.81 -9.65
CA SER A 70 6.39 -1.67 -8.28
C SER A 70 6.91 -2.79 -7.37
N LEU A 71 7.05 -4.02 -7.87
CA LEU A 71 7.67 -5.14 -7.14
C LEU A 71 9.17 -4.92 -6.94
N ASP A 72 9.86 -4.36 -7.93
CA ASP A 72 11.28 -4.02 -7.83
C ASP A 72 11.52 -2.96 -6.75
N LYS A 73 10.71 -1.90 -6.73
CA LYS A 73 10.76 -0.83 -5.73
C LYS A 73 10.66 -1.31 -4.29
N VAL A 74 10.00 -2.43 -4.04
CA VAL A 74 9.91 -3.04 -2.70
C VAL A 74 10.81 -4.27 -2.51
N GLY A 75 11.69 -4.54 -3.48
CA GLY A 75 12.71 -5.59 -3.39
C GLY A 75 12.15 -7.02 -3.37
N ILE A 76 11.07 -7.29 -4.14
CA ILE A 76 10.45 -8.63 -4.21
C ILE A 76 10.17 -9.07 -5.66
N LEU A 77 10.85 -8.47 -6.63
CA LEU A 77 10.68 -8.78 -8.05
C LEU A 77 10.97 -10.26 -8.36
N ASP A 78 11.93 -10.87 -7.68
CA ASP A 78 12.29 -12.29 -7.83
C ASP A 78 11.13 -13.25 -7.51
N LYS A 79 10.13 -12.81 -6.75
CA LYS A 79 8.93 -13.57 -6.39
C LYS A 79 7.72 -13.26 -7.27
N ALA A 80 7.86 -12.47 -8.35
CA ALA A 80 6.74 -12.02 -9.18
C ALA A 80 5.79 -13.15 -9.64
N PHE A 81 6.33 -14.32 -9.93
CA PHE A 81 5.57 -15.47 -10.42
C PHE A 81 5.29 -16.54 -9.36
N VAL A 82 5.72 -16.33 -8.12
CA VAL A 82 5.41 -17.21 -6.98
C VAL A 82 3.98 -16.95 -6.51
N ARG A 83 3.32 -17.96 -5.96
CA ARG A 83 1.97 -17.79 -5.37
C ARG A 83 2.07 -17.06 -4.03
N ALA A 84 1.08 -16.19 -3.77
CA ALA A 84 1.08 -15.36 -2.57
C ALA A 84 1.00 -16.17 -1.26
N ASP A 85 0.39 -17.36 -1.26
CA ASP A 85 0.32 -18.24 -0.10
C ASP A 85 1.66 -18.94 0.25
N GLN A 86 2.67 -18.84 -0.62
CA GLN A 86 4.01 -19.38 -0.39
C GLN A 86 4.99 -18.34 0.20
N LEU A 87 4.51 -17.11 0.44
CA LEU A 87 5.31 -16.02 0.93
C LEU A 87 5.25 -15.92 2.46
N SER A 88 6.37 -15.46 3.08
CA SER A 88 6.36 -15.03 4.47
C SER A 88 5.48 -13.80 4.68
N GLY A 89 5.07 -13.52 5.93
CA GLY A 89 4.25 -12.34 6.27
C GLY A 89 4.86 -11.03 5.77
N GLY A 90 6.16 -10.80 5.98
CA GLY A 90 6.85 -9.61 5.49
C GLY A 90 6.90 -9.53 3.97
N GLN A 91 7.04 -10.67 3.27
CA GLN A 91 6.95 -10.71 1.82
C GLN A 91 5.54 -10.39 1.34
N GLN A 92 4.50 -10.91 2.00
CA GLN A 92 3.11 -10.58 1.69
C GLN A 92 2.82 -9.07 1.90
N GLN A 93 3.38 -8.48 2.95
CA GLN A 93 3.29 -7.04 3.20
C GLN A 93 3.94 -6.23 2.09
N ARG A 94 5.13 -6.63 1.61
CA ARG A 94 5.77 -5.98 0.46
C ARG A 94 4.93 -6.09 -0.81
N VAL A 95 4.25 -7.21 -1.04
CA VAL A 95 3.32 -7.34 -2.19
C VAL A 95 2.13 -6.39 -2.04
N ALA A 96 1.55 -6.24 -0.84
CA ALA A 96 0.48 -5.28 -0.58
C ALA A 96 0.96 -3.83 -0.82
N LEU A 97 2.19 -3.51 -0.41
CA LEU A 97 2.82 -2.23 -0.65
C LEU A 97 3.07 -2.01 -2.16
N ALA A 98 3.62 -2.99 -2.89
CA ALA A 98 3.79 -2.92 -4.35
C ALA A 98 2.47 -2.70 -5.08
N ARG A 99 1.40 -3.39 -4.69
CA ARG A 99 0.06 -3.20 -5.23
C ARG A 99 -0.42 -1.76 -5.02
N THR A 100 -0.16 -1.20 -3.87
CA THR A 100 -0.51 0.19 -3.55
C THR A 100 0.30 1.16 -4.41
N LEU A 101 1.61 0.95 -4.56
CA LEU A 101 2.49 1.79 -5.39
C LEU A 101 2.12 1.75 -6.88
N ALA A 102 1.63 0.62 -7.39
CA ALA A 102 1.19 0.48 -8.78
C ALA A 102 0.05 1.46 -9.15
N GLN A 103 -0.72 1.93 -8.17
CA GLN A 103 -1.75 2.97 -8.36
C GLN A 103 -1.16 4.38 -8.46
N ASN A 104 0.15 4.55 -8.25
CA ASN A 104 0.83 5.85 -8.18
C ASN A 104 0.16 6.82 -7.18
N PRO A 105 0.01 6.45 -5.90
CA PRO A 105 -0.68 7.25 -4.91
C PRO A 105 0.16 8.46 -4.50
N GLN A 106 -0.51 9.52 -4.04
CA GLN A 106 0.12 10.67 -3.38
C GLN A 106 0.20 10.49 -1.86
N ILE A 107 -0.70 9.70 -1.31
CA ILE A 107 -0.80 9.41 0.13
C ILE A 107 -0.95 7.90 0.30
N ILE A 108 -0.24 7.33 1.26
CA ILE A 108 -0.46 5.96 1.73
C ILE A 108 -0.97 6.02 3.16
N LEU A 109 -2.12 5.39 3.38
CA LEU A 109 -2.65 5.11 4.71
C LEU A 109 -2.35 3.65 5.05
N ALA A 110 -1.66 3.40 6.15
CA ALA A 110 -1.32 2.05 6.58
C ALA A 110 -1.89 1.80 7.98
N ASP A 111 -2.74 0.80 8.09
CA ASP A 111 -3.38 0.39 9.34
C ASP A 111 -2.67 -0.84 9.91
N GLU A 112 -1.90 -0.64 10.97
CA GLU A 112 -1.10 -1.66 11.65
C GLU A 112 -0.26 -2.55 10.71
N PRO A 113 0.53 -1.98 9.78
CA PRO A 113 1.16 -2.75 8.72
C PRO A 113 2.22 -3.75 9.20
N VAL A 114 2.58 -3.71 10.48
CA VAL A 114 3.63 -4.56 11.06
C VAL A 114 3.16 -5.39 12.26
N ALA A 115 1.87 -5.32 12.64
CA ALA A 115 1.35 -5.93 13.86
C ALA A 115 1.53 -7.46 13.94
N SER A 116 1.52 -8.15 12.81
CA SER A 116 1.65 -9.62 12.72
C SER A 116 3.05 -10.09 12.34
N LEU A 117 4.04 -9.20 12.37
CA LEU A 117 5.41 -9.50 11.95
C LEU A 117 6.36 -9.61 13.15
N ASP A 118 7.39 -10.43 13.01
CA ASP A 118 8.50 -10.44 13.97
C ASP A 118 9.27 -9.10 13.95
N PRO A 119 9.99 -8.73 15.04
CA PRO A 119 10.61 -7.42 15.16
C PRO A 119 11.63 -7.08 14.05
N VAL A 120 12.33 -8.09 13.52
CA VAL A 120 13.31 -7.87 12.45
C VAL A 120 12.60 -7.55 11.14
N THR A 121 11.62 -8.35 10.79
CA THR A 121 10.78 -8.14 9.60
C THR A 121 9.99 -6.84 9.68
N ALA A 122 9.43 -6.51 10.86
CA ALA A 122 8.75 -5.23 11.10
C ALA A 122 9.64 -4.03 10.78
N LYS A 123 10.88 -4.04 11.25
CA LYS A 123 11.88 -3.00 10.93
C LYS A 123 12.11 -2.88 9.43
N GLN A 124 12.31 -4.00 8.74
CA GLN A 124 12.52 -3.99 7.28
C GLN A 124 11.35 -3.36 6.52
N VAL A 125 10.11 -3.67 6.93
CA VAL A 125 8.91 -3.08 6.32
C VAL A 125 8.84 -1.58 6.63
N MET A 126 9.17 -1.15 7.83
CA MET A 126 9.23 0.29 8.17
C MET A 126 10.33 1.02 7.38
N ASP A 127 11.48 0.38 7.14
CA ASP A 127 12.53 0.92 6.26
C ASP A 127 12.02 1.08 4.81
N ASP A 128 11.22 0.13 4.32
CA ASP A 128 10.58 0.24 3.00
C ASP A 128 9.63 1.45 2.94
N PHE A 129 8.78 1.69 3.96
CA PHE A 129 7.92 2.87 4.04
C PHE A 129 8.72 4.17 4.06
N LYS A 130 9.80 4.23 4.85
CA LYS A 130 10.67 5.42 4.94
C LYS A 130 11.35 5.71 3.60
N ARG A 131 11.84 4.67 2.93
CA ARG A 131 12.45 4.79 1.59
C ARG A 131 11.45 5.32 0.56
N ILE A 132 10.23 4.76 0.51
CA ILE A 132 9.17 5.20 -0.39
C ILE A 132 8.77 6.66 -0.14
N ASN A 133 8.59 7.04 1.13
CA ASN A 133 8.31 8.44 1.49
C ASN A 133 9.40 9.39 0.96
N ARG A 134 10.68 9.04 1.18
CA ARG A 134 11.82 9.87 0.78
C ARG A 134 12.02 9.90 -0.74
N ASP A 135 12.03 8.73 -1.40
CA ASP A 135 12.48 8.61 -2.79
C ASP A 135 11.35 8.91 -3.79
N MET A 136 10.09 8.74 -3.38
CA MET A 136 8.92 8.97 -4.23
C MET A 136 8.08 10.18 -3.80
N ASN A 137 8.47 10.88 -2.74
CA ASN A 137 7.74 12.02 -2.17
C ASN A 137 6.25 11.72 -1.85
N ILE A 138 5.97 10.48 -1.42
CA ILE A 138 4.63 10.03 -1.03
C ILE A 138 4.44 10.30 0.45
N THR A 139 3.35 10.96 0.82
CA THR A 139 2.97 11.13 2.24
C THR A 139 2.52 9.79 2.81
N VAL A 140 3.12 9.35 3.91
CA VAL A 140 2.77 8.08 4.57
C VAL A 140 2.20 8.37 5.95
N LEU A 141 0.96 7.93 6.20
CA LEU A 141 0.30 7.98 7.49
C LEU A 141 0.10 6.54 7.99
N ILE A 142 0.68 6.23 9.15
CA ILE A 142 0.66 4.88 9.72
C ILE A 142 -0.07 4.92 11.07
N ASN A 143 -1.10 4.09 11.22
CA ASN A 143 -1.62 3.72 12.53
C ASN A 143 -0.74 2.59 13.09
N ILE A 144 -0.17 2.78 14.28
CA ILE A 144 0.77 1.83 14.87
C ILE A 144 0.67 1.86 16.40
N HIS A 145 0.71 0.68 17.01
CA HIS A 145 0.72 0.54 18.48
C HIS A 145 2.13 0.48 19.07
N HIS A 146 3.14 0.20 18.26
CA HIS A 146 4.53 0.13 18.69
C HIS A 146 5.16 1.52 18.77
N VAL A 147 5.11 2.13 19.97
CA VAL A 147 5.59 3.50 20.21
C VAL A 147 7.06 3.68 19.81
N GLU A 148 7.92 2.70 20.08
CA GLU A 148 9.33 2.73 19.70
C GLU A 148 9.54 2.88 18.19
N LEU A 149 8.79 2.12 17.38
CA LEU A 149 8.82 2.25 15.93
C LEU A 149 8.28 3.60 15.47
N ALA A 150 7.20 4.09 16.10
CA ALA A 150 6.67 5.41 15.76
C ALA A 150 7.73 6.49 15.97
N LEU A 151 8.39 6.52 17.13
CA LEU A 151 9.43 7.50 17.45
C LEU A 151 10.68 7.37 16.57
N GLN A 152 11.03 6.15 16.13
CA GLN A 152 12.19 5.90 15.28
C GLN A 152 11.98 6.34 13.82
N TYR A 153 10.77 6.16 13.29
CA TYR A 153 10.51 6.29 11.85
C TYR A 153 9.71 7.54 11.47
N ALA A 154 8.83 8.04 12.34
CA ALA A 154 7.94 9.14 12.01
C ALA A 154 8.65 10.50 12.12
N SER A 155 8.35 11.39 11.20
CA SER A 155 8.70 12.83 11.30
C SER A 155 7.73 13.59 12.21
N ARG A 156 6.52 13.06 12.40
CA ARG A 156 5.48 13.59 13.27
C ARG A 156 4.68 12.45 13.88
N VAL A 157 4.43 12.51 15.17
CA VAL A 157 3.59 11.56 15.91
C VAL A 157 2.34 12.28 16.40
N VAL A 158 1.19 11.60 16.35
CA VAL A 158 -0.08 12.10 16.88
C VAL A 158 -0.62 11.02 17.82
N GLY A 159 -0.72 11.36 19.11
CA GLY A 159 -1.32 10.47 20.10
C GLY A 159 -2.83 10.69 20.19
N ILE A 160 -3.60 9.60 20.15
CA ILE A 160 -5.06 9.64 20.26
C ILE A 160 -5.48 8.80 21.47
N ARG A 161 -6.33 9.38 22.33
CA ARG A 161 -6.92 8.69 23.48
C ARG A 161 -8.41 9.02 23.57
N ALA A 162 -9.25 7.98 23.62
CA ALA A 162 -10.72 8.12 23.70
C ALA A 162 -11.33 9.03 22.62
N GLY A 163 -10.75 9.03 21.39
CA GLY A 163 -11.22 9.85 20.28
C GLY A 163 -10.69 11.29 20.26
N GLU A 164 -9.85 11.67 21.23
CA GLU A 164 -9.25 13.00 21.32
C GLU A 164 -7.74 12.95 21.04
N ILE A 165 -7.22 13.99 20.41
CA ILE A 165 -5.78 14.17 20.19
C ILE A 165 -5.17 14.65 21.51
N VAL A 166 -4.22 13.87 22.05
CA VAL A 166 -3.56 14.14 23.33
C VAL A 166 -2.07 14.50 23.18
N TYR A 167 -1.50 14.25 21.98
CA TYR A 167 -0.10 14.55 21.66
C TYR A 167 0.06 14.78 20.15
#